data_b2f02ee8eea063b5edc204394c0f0b82
#
_entry.id   b2f02ee8eea063b5edc204394c0f0b82
#
_cell.length_a   1.000
_cell.length_b   1.000
_cell.length_c   1.000
_cell.angle_alpha   90.00
_cell.angle_beta   90.00
_cell.angle_gamma   90.00
#
_symmetry.space_group_name_H-M   'P 1'
#
loop_
_entity.id
_entity.type
_entity.pdbx_description
1 polymer ?
#
loop_
_entity_poly.entity_id
_entity_poly.type
_entity_poly.pdbx_seq_one_letter_code
_entity_poly.pdbx_strand_id
1 'polypeptide(L)'
;MNKVKLGSSSLMVSEVCLGSMTWGIQNSLEEAVEQIDHALECGINFIDTAEMYPIPPNKETYGDTERIIGKWLGNNKEKRQQIVLASKIAGPGVPWIREGGELTGAAIKSSLDASLKRLNTDYLDLYQLHWPNRVHPHFGRHWPGHISFSEIDKQRESERMLEHLYALDECIKAGKVRYCGLSDDTPWGINEYRNLADRHDLPRMVSVQNEFNLLHLKDWPYVMESCAYNEVAYLPWSPIAGGGLSGKYANGARPEGCRWTMSQRNGIFRDTSYSHEAIAAYQDIADRHKLSLVQLALAWVYQLSSVTATIIGATSMQQLKEDIGAYELALSDEILAEVNAVIKRYPMPF
;
A
#
# COMPACT_ATOMS: atom_id res chain seq x y z
N MET A 1 -1.64 -5.75 -19.68
CA MET A 1 -0.97 -5.24 -18.46
C MET A 1 0.55 -5.33 -18.64
N ASN A 2 1.25 -4.19 -18.55
CA ASN A 2 2.71 -4.16 -18.63
C ASN A 2 3.33 -4.70 -17.35
N LYS A 3 4.58 -5.15 -17.46
CA LYS A 3 5.39 -5.54 -16.30
C LYS A 3 6.64 -4.68 -16.23
N VAL A 4 6.93 -4.21 -15.02
CA VAL A 4 8.07 -3.35 -14.73
C VAL A 4 8.93 -3.97 -13.63
N LYS A 5 10.17 -3.56 -13.56
CA LYS A 5 11.11 -4.01 -12.52
C LYS A 5 10.76 -3.38 -11.17
N LEU A 6 10.72 -4.17 -10.11
CA LEU A 6 10.45 -3.68 -8.76
C LEU A 6 11.75 -3.12 -8.15
N GLY A 7 11.98 -1.83 -8.31
CA GLY A 7 13.17 -1.14 -7.81
C GLY A 7 14.47 -1.81 -8.28
N SER A 8 15.43 -1.97 -7.37
CA SER A 8 16.72 -2.64 -7.65
C SER A 8 16.63 -4.17 -7.73
N SER A 9 15.44 -4.79 -7.49
CA SER A 9 15.26 -6.25 -7.51
C SER A 9 15.27 -6.84 -8.93
N SER A 10 15.26 -8.16 -9.05
CA SER A 10 15.00 -8.87 -10.33
C SER A 10 13.52 -9.19 -10.56
N LEU A 11 12.63 -8.80 -9.65
CA LEU A 11 11.20 -9.09 -9.78
C LEU A 11 10.58 -8.22 -10.87
N MET A 12 9.80 -8.86 -11.74
CA MET A 12 8.96 -8.20 -12.74
C MET A 12 7.52 -8.23 -12.26
N VAL A 13 6.97 -7.06 -11.90
CA VAL A 13 5.62 -6.88 -11.38
C VAL A 13 4.72 -6.16 -12.39
N SER A 14 3.43 -6.48 -12.40
CA SER A 14 2.44 -5.68 -13.13
C SER A 14 2.35 -4.28 -12.54
N GLU A 15 2.11 -3.27 -13.38
CA GLU A 15 1.96 -1.86 -12.95
C GLU A 15 0.69 -1.63 -12.11
N VAL A 16 -0.18 -2.63 -12.03
CA VAL A 16 -1.29 -2.71 -11.08
C VAL A 16 -1.04 -3.88 -10.13
N CYS A 17 -1.22 -3.64 -8.83
CA CYS A 17 -1.09 -4.61 -7.76
C CYS A 17 -2.47 -4.87 -7.13
N LEU A 18 -2.84 -6.13 -6.96
CA LEU A 18 -4.07 -6.51 -6.28
C LEU A 18 -3.87 -6.47 -4.76
N GLY A 19 -4.47 -5.49 -4.10
CA GLY A 19 -4.53 -5.38 -2.64
C GLY A 19 -5.69 -6.20 -2.08
N SER A 20 -5.49 -6.78 -0.91
CA SER A 20 -6.36 -7.81 -0.34
C SER A 20 -7.06 -7.42 0.97
N MET A 21 -6.90 -6.19 1.45
CA MET A 21 -7.26 -5.78 2.81
C MET A 21 -8.77 -5.88 3.17
N THR A 22 -9.64 -6.12 2.19
CA THR A 22 -11.10 -6.27 2.40
C THR A 22 -11.52 -7.72 2.60
N TRP A 23 -10.66 -8.69 2.26
CA TRP A 23 -10.97 -10.12 2.29
C TRP A 23 -10.97 -10.69 3.70
N GLY A 24 -12.10 -11.28 4.08
CA GLY A 24 -12.34 -11.84 5.41
C GLY A 24 -13.29 -11.00 6.29
N ILE A 25 -13.61 -9.77 5.85
CA ILE A 25 -14.65 -8.94 6.50
C ILE A 25 -15.67 -8.47 5.47
N GLN A 26 -15.24 -7.76 4.41
CA GLN A 26 -16.13 -7.23 3.38
C GLN A 26 -16.32 -8.19 2.20
N ASN A 27 -15.40 -9.12 2.02
CA ASN A 27 -15.46 -10.16 0.99
C ASN A 27 -15.33 -11.56 1.60
N SER A 28 -16.10 -12.51 1.09
CA SER A 28 -15.96 -13.91 1.40
C SER A 28 -14.73 -14.55 0.76
N LEU A 29 -14.46 -15.81 1.09
CA LEU A 29 -13.41 -16.60 0.43
C LEU A 29 -13.67 -16.74 -1.07
N GLU A 30 -14.91 -17.02 -1.45
CA GLU A 30 -15.33 -17.25 -2.84
C GLU A 30 -15.14 -15.97 -3.67
N GLU A 31 -15.57 -14.81 -3.14
CA GLU A 31 -15.38 -13.51 -3.79
C GLU A 31 -13.90 -13.15 -3.91
N ALA A 32 -13.09 -13.44 -2.91
CA ALA A 32 -11.65 -13.21 -2.96
C ALA A 32 -10.96 -14.07 -4.03
N VAL A 33 -11.35 -15.34 -4.14
CA VAL A 33 -10.86 -16.27 -5.17
C VAL A 33 -11.23 -15.76 -6.56
N GLU A 34 -12.49 -15.32 -6.78
CA GLU A 34 -12.92 -14.73 -8.04
C GLU A 34 -12.10 -13.48 -8.40
N GLN A 35 -11.80 -12.63 -7.42
CA GLN A 35 -10.95 -11.44 -7.63
C GLN A 35 -9.51 -11.82 -8.01
N ILE A 36 -8.92 -12.81 -7.34
CA ILE A 36 -7.55 -13.27 -7.66
C ILE A 36 -7.51 -13.83 -9.09
N ASP A 37 -8.42 -14.74 -9.42
CA ASP A 37 -8.41 -15.41 -10.73
C ASP A 37 -8.66 -14.39 -11.85
N HIS A 38 -9.61 -13.46 -11.69
CA HIS A 38 -9.83 -12.39 -12.66
C HIS A 38 -8.62 -11.46 -12.81
N ALA A 39 -7.96 -11.08 -11.72
CA ALA A 39 -6.77 -10.24 -11.78
C ALA A 39 -5.63 -10.94 -12.57
N LEU A 40 -5.42 -12.24 -12.34
CA LEU A 40 -4.44 -13.04 -13.10
C LEU A 40 -4.80 -13.10 -14.59
N GLU A 41 -6.08 -13.31 -14.95
CA GLU A 41 -6.56 -13.28 -16.34
C GLU A 41 -6.28 -11.94 -17.02
N CYS A 42 -6.37 -10.82 -16.27
CA CYS A 42 -6.01 -9.48 -16.74
C CYS A 42 -4.49 -9.22 -16.79
N GLY A 43 -3.65 -10.19 -16.40
CA GLY A 43 -2.19 -10.08 -16.41
C GLY A 43 -1.59 -9.42 -15.17
N ILE A 44 -2.37 -9.22 -14.11
CA ILE A 44 -1.87 -8.77 -12.80
C ILE A 44 -1.20 -9.97 -12.13
N ASN A 45 0.09 -9.84 -11.84
CA ASN A 45 0.85 -10.88 -11.15
C ASN A 45 1.31 -10.46 -9.75
N PHE A 46 1.01 -9.24 -9.32
CA PHE A 46 1.44 -8.69 -8.05
C PHE A 46 0.27 -8.66 -7.07
N ILE A 47 0.38 -9.38 -5.94
CA ILE A 47 -0.64 -9.49 -4.89
C ILE A 47 -0.03 -9.00 -3.58
N ASP A 48 -0.69 -8.04 -2.92
CA ASP A 48 -0.28 -7.44 -1.67
C ASP A 48 -1.23 -7.78 -0.52
N THR A 49 -0.70 -8.28 0.57
CA THR A 49 -1.40 -8.56 1.82
C THR A 49 -0.61 -8.08 3.04
N ALA A 50 -1.07 -8.38 4.25
CA ALA A 50 -0.35 -8.12 5.50
C ALA A 50 -0.84 -9.02 6.63
N GLU A 51 0.02 -9.24 7.65
CA GLU A 51 -0.34 -10.05 8.84
C GLU A 51 -1.55 -9.48 9.59
N MET A 52 -1.71 -8.15 9.62
CA MET A 52 -2.80 -7.51 10.36
C MET A 52 -4.15 -7.48 9.63
N TYR A 53 -4.17 -7.85 8.34
CA TYR A 53 -5.41 -7.79 7.56
C TYR A 53 -6.39 -8.90 7.93
N PRO A 54 -7.71 -8.67 7.79
CA PRO A 54 -8.38 -7.58 7.06
C PRO A 54 -8.52 -6.26 7.82
N ILE A 55 -8.96 -5.22 7.11
CA ILE A 55 -9.30 -3.91 7.65
C ILE A 55 -10.82 -3.74 7.67
N PRO A 56 -11.40 -3.36 8.80
CA PRO A 56 -10.85 -2.93 10.09
C PRO A 56 -10.12 -4.03 10.85
N PRO A 57 -8.92 -3.71 11.38
CA PRO A 57 -8.18 -4.73 12.10
C PRO A 57 -8.83 -4.99 13.47
N ASN A 58 -8.99 -6.26 13.80
CA ASN A 58 -9.43 -6.70 15.12
C ASN A 58 -8.73 -8.02 15.49
N LYS A 59 -8.87 -8.40 16.76
CA LYS A 59 -8.21 -9.59 17.30
C LYS A 59 -8.73 -10.90 16.68
N GLU A 60 -10.01 -10.93 16.37
CA GLU A 60 -10.72 -12.14 15.93
C GLU A 60 -10.38 -12.50 14.48
N THR A 61 -10.20 -11.50 13.61
CA THR A 61 -9.99 -11.69 12.18
C THR A 61 -8.55 -11.47 11.71
N TYR A 62 -7.68 -11.05 12.61
CA TYR A 62 -6.25 -10.82 12.29
C TYR A 62 -5.62 -12.04 11.59
N GLY A 63 -5.02 -11.80 10.42
CA GLY A 63 -4.42 -12.83 9.58
C GLY A 63 -5.39 -13.61 8.67
N ASP A 64 -6.70 -13.31 8.68
CA ASP A 64 -7.66 -14.04 7.84
C ASP A 64 -7.43 -13.80 6.34
N THR A 65 -7.00 -12.62 5.95
CA THR A 65 -6.67 -12.33 4.55
C THR A 65 -5.53 -13.21 4.04
N GLU A 66 -4.48 -13.41 4.84
CA GLU A 66 -3.41 -14.36 4.48
C GLU A 66 -3.92 -15.80 4.44
N ARG A 67 -4.84 -16.21 5.34
CA ARG A 67 -5.47 -17.56 5.32
C ARG A 67 -6.31 -17.77 4.06
N ILE A 68 -7.01 -16.74 3.58
CA ILE A 68 -7.78 -16.79 2.32
C ILE A 68 -6.83 -17.02 1.13
N ILE A 69 -5.76 -16.24 1.02
CA ILE A 69 -4.73 -16.44 -0.01
C ILE A 69 -4.11 -17.84 0.12
N GLY A 70 -3.82 -18.29 1.34
CA GLY A 70 -3.26 -19.61 1.60
C GLY A 70 -4.18 -20.76 1.18
N LYS A 71 -5.50 -20.62 1.32
CA LYS A 71 -6.49 -21.59 0.80
C LYS A 71 -6.49 -21.61 -0.73
N TRP A 72 -6.45 -20.43 -1.37
CA TRP A 72 -6.35 -20.33 -2.83
C TRP A 72 -5.06 -20.98 -3.34
N LEU A 73 -3.90 -20.68 -2.74
CA LEU A 73 -2.61 -21.30 -3.09
C LEU A 73 -2.61 -22.81 -2.87
N GLY A 74 -3.24 -23.30 -1.80
CA GLY A 74 -3.37 -24.72 -1.53
C GLY A 74 -4.06 -25.50 -2.65
N ASN A 75 -5.02 -24.85 -3.31
CA ASN A 75 -5.78 -25.40 -4.44
C ASN A 75 -5.12 -25.11 -5.81
N ASN A 76 -4.14 -24.21 -5.87
CA ASN A 76 -3.50 -23.70 -7.11
C ASN A 76 -1.99 -23.64 -6.96
N LYS A 77 -1.36 -24.71 -6.49
CA LYS A 77 0.09 -24.73 -6.19
C LYS A 77 0.96 -24.35 -7.40
N GLU A 78 0.55 -24.74 -8.58
CA GLU A 78 1.22 -24.44 -9.86
C GLU A 78 1.20 -22.95 -10.19
N LYS A 79 0.24 -22.16 -9.66
CA LYS A 79 0.16 -20.72 -9.86
C LYS A 79 1.13 -19.93 -8.96
N ARG A 80 1.72 -20.56 -7.91
CA ARG A 80 2.62 -19.83 -6.96
C ARG A 80 3.78 -19.13 -7.67
N GLN A 81 4.37 -19.75 -8.69
CA GLN A 81 5.47 -19.18 -9.45
C GLN A 81 5.05 -18.11 -10.46
N GLN A 82 3.76 -17.98 -10.74
CA GLN A 82 3.21 -17.00 -11.67
C GLN A 82 2.94 -15.65 -11.00
N ILE A 83 2.93 -15.60 -9.65
CA ILE A 83 2.64 -14.42 -8.86
C ILE A 83 3.87 -13.92 -8.12
N VAL A 84 3.91 -12.61 -7.90
CA VAL A 84 4.75 -11.92 -6.93
C VAL A 84 3.88 -11.66 -5.70
N LEU A 85 4.13 -12.38 -4.62
CA LEU A 85 3.35 -12.31 -3.39
C LEU A 85 4.09 -11.47 -2.34
N ALA A 86 3.46 -10.38 -1.93
CA ALA A 86 3.95 -9.51 -0.86
C ALA A 86 3.11 -9.64 0.40
N SER A 87 3.78 -9.66 1.56
CA SER A 87 3.14 -9.47 2.86
C SER A 87 3.92 -8.50 3.73
N LYS A 88 3.39 -8.17 4.92
CA LYS A 88 3.95 -7.12 5.79
C LYS A 88 3.87 -7.55 7.25
N ILE A 89 4.94 -7.21 8.00
CA ILE A 89 4.90 -7.24 9.47
C ILE A 89 4.32 -5.92 9.99
N ALA A 90 3.32 -5.97 10.86
CA ALA A 90 2.77 -4.77 11.51
C ALA A 90 3.81 -4.07 12.37
N GLY A 91 3.86 -2.75 12.31
CA GLY A 91 4.61 -1.93 13.25
C GLY A 91 3.98 -1.90 14.65
N PRO A 92 4.52 -1.09 15.57
CA PRO A 92 4.05 -1.01 16.96
C PRO A 92 2.65 -0.41 17.06
N GLY A 93 1.97 -0.64 18.21
CA GLY A 93 0.72 0.00 18.59
C GLY A 93 -0.56 -0.78 18.26
N VAL A 94 -0.46 -2.04 17.81
CA VAL A 94 -1.60 -2.96 17.65
C VAL A 94 -1.63 -3.95 18.83
N PRO A 95 -2.49 -3.75 19.83
CA PRO A 95 -2.37 -4.44 21.13
C PRO A 95 -2.44 -5.98 21.06
N TRP A 96 -3.16 -6.54 20.10
CA TRP A 96 -3.29 -8.00 19.93
C TRP A 96 -2.24 -8.63 19.02
N ILE A 97 -1.36 -7.81 18.41
CA ILE A 97 -0.21 -8.28 17.64
C ILE A 97 1.04 -7.97 18.46
N ARG A 98 1.70 -8.99 18.96
CA ARG A 98 2.91 -8.86 19.81
C ARG A 98 2.75 -7.83 20.95
N GLU A 99 1.56 -7.77 21.55
CA GLU A 99 1.22 -6.81 22.64
C GLU A 99 1.45 -5.36 22.27
N GLY A 100 1.41 -5.01 20.99
CA GLY A 100 1.70 -3.67 20.47
C GLY A 100 3.18 -3.31 20.48
N GLY A 101 4.06 -4.28 20.69
CA GLY A 101 5.50 -4.08 20.79
C GLY A 101 6.18 -3.61 19.50
N GLU A 102 7.41 -3.16 19.66
CA GLU A 102 8.25 -2.65 18.58
C GLU A 102 8.63 -3.75 17.56
N LEU A 103 8.96 -3.32 16.35
CA LEU A 103 9.66 -4.17 15.39
C LEU A 103 11.06 -4.45 15.93
N THR A 104 11.35 -5.72 16.13
CA THR A 104 12.68 -6.25 16.48
C THR A 104 13.07 -7.34 15.49
N GLY A 105 14.35 -7.69 15.41
CA GLY A 105 14.79 -8.78 14.55
C GLY A 105 14.10 -10.11 14.88
N ALA A 106 13.83 -10.40 16.14
CA ALA A 106 13.08 -11.59 16.57
C ALA A 106 11.61 -11.53 16.11
N ALA A 107 10.97 -10.35 16.22
CA ALA A 107 9.61 -10.14 15.75
C ALA A 107 9.48 -10.35 14.23
N ILE A 108 10.43 -9.83 13.43
CA ILE A 108 10.47 -9.99 11.98
C ILE A 108 10.49 -11.47 11.60
N LYS A 109 11.39 -12.26 12.21
CA LYS A 109 11.54 -13.71 11.92
C LYS A 109 10.29 -14.49 12.31
N SER A 110 9.77 -14.30 13.51
CA SER A 110 8.59 -15.02 13.98
C SER A 110 7.31 -14.66 13.24
N SER A 111 7.13 -13.38 12.89
CA SER A 111 5.97 -12.92 12.09
C SER A 111 6.02 -13.46 10.65
N LEU A 112 7.21 -13.50 10.04
CA LEU A 112 7.38 -14.10 8.73
C LEU A 112 6.99 -15.58 8.73
N ASP A 113 7.48 -16.36 9.72
CA ASP A 113 7.14 -17.78 9.84
C ASP A 113 5.63 -18.00 10.02
N ALA A 114 4.98 -17.14 10.81
CA ALA A 114 3.54 -17.18 10.99
C ALA A 114 2.77 -16.81 9.68
N SER A 115 3.24 -15.80 8.93
CA SER A 115 2.67 -15.42 7.65
C SER A 115 2.81 -16.52 6.59
N LEU A 116 3.99 -17.13 6.47
CA LEU A 116 4.22 -18.27 5.56
C LEU A 116 3.28 -19.43 5.86
N LYS A 117 3.06 -19.73 7.14
CA LYS A 117 2.10 -20.77 7.56
C LYS A 117 0.66 -20.41 7.16
N ARG A 118 0.21 -19.17 7.36
CA ARG A 118 -1.13 -18.72 6.98
C ARG A 118 -1.32 -18.72 5.46
N LEU A 119 -0.29 -18.28 4.72
CA LEU A 119 -0.25 -18.22 3.26
C LEU A 119 -0.04 -19.60 2.59
N ASN A 120 0.26 -20.65 3.37
CA ASN A 120 0.52 -22.00 2.86
C ASN A 120 1.56 -22.01 1.71
N THR A 121 2.68 -21.33 1.95
CA THR A 121 3.81 -21.22 1.01
C THR A 121 5.13 -21.18 1.78
N ASP A 122 6.20 -21.63 1.16
CA ASP A 122 7.53 -21.69 1.79
C ASP A 122 8.29 -20.35 1.67
N TYR A 123 7.84 -19.43 0.81
CA TYR A 123 8.52 -18.16 0.60
C TYR A 123 7.56 -17.03 0.23
N LEU A 124 7.99 -15.80 0.52
CA LEU A 124 7.44 -14.55 -0.02
C LEU A 124 8.39 -13.97 -1.07
N ASP A 125 7.85 -13.28 -2.06
CA ASP A 125 8.66 -12.54 -3.02
C ASP A 125 9.09 -11.19 -2.46
N LEU A 126 8.21 -10.52 -1.69
CA LEU A 126 8.47 -9.26 -1.02
C LEU A 126 7.93 -9.30 0.41
N TYR A 127 8.77 -8.94 1.39
CA TYR A 127 8.33 -8.78 2.78
C TYR A 127 8.60 -7.36 3.25
N GLN A 128 7.55 -6.68 3.75
CA GLN A 128 7.59 -5.25 4.02
C GLN A 128 7.47 -4.96 5.52
N LEU A 129 8.19 -3.94 5.99
CA LEU A 129 7.96 -3.33 7.31
C LEU A 129 6.78 -2.36 7.15
N HIS A 130 5.62 -2.68 7.77
CA HIS A 130 4.34 -2.03 7.47
C HIS A 130 4.28 -0.56 7.91
N TRP A 131 4.94 -0.20 9.01
CA TRP A 131 5.27 1.16 9.45
C TRP A 131 6.42 1.13 10.45
N PRO A 132 7.20 2.21 10.56
CA PRO A 132 8.39 2.22 11.40
C PRO A 132 8.10 2.30 12.90
N ASN A 133 9.09 1.92 13.72
CA ASN A 133 9.07 2.14 15.17
C ASN A 133 9.10 3.62 15.54
N ARG A 134 9.78 4.43 14.75
CA ARG A 134 9.96 5.85 14.98
C ARG A 134 8.73 6.68 14.62
N VAL A 135 8.77 7.94 15.01
CA VAL A 135 7.75 8.93 14.64
C VAL A 135 7.69 9.10 13.13
N HIS A 136 6.49 9.08 12.57
CA HIS A 136 6.24 9.22 11.15
C HIS A 136 4.96 10.04 10.86
N PRO A 137 4.87 10.73 9.69
CA PRO A 137 3.77 11.65 9.39
C PRO A 137 2.53 11.01 8.74
N HIS A 138 2.40 9.69 8.79
CA HIS A 138 1.30 8.99 8.14
C HIS A 138 0.03 8.97 8.99
N PHE A 139 -1.09 8.53 8.41
CA PHE A 139 -2.40 8.40 9.07
C PHE A 139 -2.92 9.72 9.66
N GLY A 140 -2.86 10.80 8.85
CA GLY A 140 -3.38 12.12 9.23
C GLY A 140 -2.50 12.91 10.21
N ARG A 141 -1.29 12.44 10.53
CA ARG A 141 -0.39 13.10 11.48
C ARG A 141 0.61 14.09 10.84
N HIS A 142 0.43 14.46 9.60
CA HIS A 142 1.34 15.33 8.84
C HIS A 142 1.15 16.84 9.10
N TRP A 143 0.12 17.22 9.85
CA TRP A 143 -0.11 18.62 10.20
C TRP A 143 0.84 19.11 11.32
N PRO A 144 1.24 20.38 11.30
CA PRO A 144 2.06 20.96 12.38
C PRO A 144 1.46 20.73 13.76
N GLY A 145 2.29 20.29 14.70
CA GLY A 145 1.88 19.99 16.08
C GLY A 145 1.40 18.55 16.32
N HIS A 146 1.16 17.75 15.29
CA HIS A 146 0.76 16.34 15.46
C HIS A 146 1.92 15.41 15.83
N ILE A 147 3.13 15.78 15.45
CA ILE A 147 4.37 15.06 15.78
C ILE A 147 5.43 16.06 16.23
N SER A 148 6.36 15.59 17.09
CA SER A 148 7.52 16.34 17.52
C SER A 148 8.79 15.60 17.10
N PHE A 149 9.78 16.35 16.67
CA PHE A 149 11.11 15.85 16.34
C PHE A 149 12.17 16.28 17.37
N SER A 150 11.75 16.84 18.53
CA SER A 150 12.67 17.36 19.56
C SER A 150 13.42 16.28 20.34
N GLU A 151 12.90 15.04 20.36
CA GLU A 151 13.45 13.93 21.15
C GLU A 151 13.91 12.76 20.27
N ILE A 152 14.49 13.08 19.11
CA ILE A 152 15.01 12.07 18.20
C ILE A 152 16.36 11.56 18.70
N ASP A 153 16.44 10.26 18.96
CA ASP A 153 17.68 9.53 19.15
C ASP A 153 18.07 8.84 17.82
N LYS A 154 18.84 9.57 17.01
CA LYS A 154 19.27 9.08 15.69
C LYS A 154 20.08 7.78 15.80
N GLN A 155 20.97 7.69 16.80
CA GLN A 155 21.83 6.52 16.96
C GLN A 155 20.99 5.28 17.24
N ARG A 156 20.07 5.36 18.20
CA ARG A 156 19.15 4.29 18.56
C ARG A 156 18.29 3.85 17.37
N GLU A 157 17.79 4.80 16.59
CA GLU A 157 16.97 4.46 15.40
C GLU A 157 17.81 3.75 14.33
N SER A 158 19.05 4.21 14.07
CA SER A 158 19.95 3.56 13.12
C SER A 158 20.36 2.15 13.59
N GLU A 159 20.60 1.94 14.89
CA GLU A 159 20.88 0.63 15.47
C GLU A 159 19.71 -0.35 15.30
N ARG A 160 18.46 0.11 15.53
CA ARG A 160 17.24 -0.68 15.29
C ARG A 160 17.07 -1.04 13.81
N MET A 161 17.29 -0.08 12.92
CA MET A 161 17.19 -0.33 11.47
C MET A 161 18.24 -1.34 11.01
N LEU A 162 19.43 -1.29 11.58
CA LEU A 162 20.49 -2.26 11.32
C LEU A 162 20.11 -3.66 11.83
N GLU A 163 19.50 -3.79 13.02
CA GLU A 163 18.93 -5.05 13.53
C GLU A 163 17.88 -5.62 12.57
N HIS A 164 16.98 -4.76 12.03
CA HIS A 164 15.99 -5.19 11.02
C HIS A 164 16.66 -5.77 9.79
N LEU A 165 17.70 -5.11 9.26
CA LEU A 165 18.43 -5.57 8.08
C LEU A 165 19.09 -6.92 8.31
N TYR A 166 19.75 -7.14 9.47
CA TYR A 166 20.34 -8.44 9.80
C TYR A 166 19.28 -9.54 9.86
N ALA A 167 18.11 -9.27 10.48
CA ALA A 167 17.03 -10.25 10.56
C ALA A 167 16.45 -10.59 9.18
N LEU A 168 16.30 -9.59 8.30
CA LEU A 168 15.84 -9.78 6.93
C LEU A 168 16.88 -10.55 6.09
N ASP A 169 18.16 -10.28 6.27
CA ASP A 169 19.25 -11.02 5.63
C ASP A 169 19.24 -12.51 6.00
N GLU A 170 19.05 -12.82 7.29
CA GLU A 170 18.87 -14.21 7.74
C GLU A 170 17.65 -14.87 7.08
N CYS A 171 16.53 -14.14 6.96
CA CYS A 171 15.32 -14.66 6.29
C CYS A 171 15.55 -14.89 4.79
N ILE A 172 16.29 -14.03 4.11
CA ILE A 172 16.65 -14.16 2.68
C ILE A 172 17.60 -15.35 2.50
N LYS A 173 18.65 -15.47 3.31
CA LYS A 173 19.59 -16.61 3.28
C LYS A 173 18.93 -17.94 3.56
N ALA A 174 17.87 -17.95 4.40
CA ALA A 174 17.05 -19.12 4.64
C ALA A 174 16.06 -19.44 3.50
N GLY A 175 15.99 -18.63 2.44
CA GLY A 175 15.09 -18.80 1.30
C GLY A 175 13.61 -18.49 1.60
N LYS A 176 13.30 -17.92 2.76
CA LYS A 176 11.92 -17.59 3.18
C LYS A 176 11.38 -16.30 2.54
N VAL A 177 12.27 -15.41 2.11
CA VAL A 177 11.96 -14.13 1.47
C VAL A 177 12.95 -13.89 0.34
N ARG A 178 12.49 -13.31 -0.77
CA ARG A 178 13.39 -12.92 -1.87
C ARG A 178 13.91 -11.50 -1.70
N TYR A 179 13.01 -10.55 -1.39
CA TYR A 179 13.31 -9.13 -1.25
C TYR A 179 12.55 -8.51 -0.09
N CYS A 180 13.07 -7.40 0.43
CA CYS A 180 12.45 -6.63 1.50
C CYS A 180 12.09 -5.22 1.06
N GLY A 181 11.09 -4.63 1.72
CA GLY A 181 10.57 -3.30 1.41
C GLY A 181 10.07 -2.57 2.65
N LEU A 182 9.74 -1.32 2.46
CA LEU A 182 9.21 -0.41 3.47
C LEU A 182 7.74 -0.10 3.20
N SER A 183 7.04 0.37 4.21
CA SER A 183 5.72 0.99 4.07
C SER A 183 5.59 2.11 5.10
N ASP A 184 4.81 3.13 4.75
CA ASP A 184 4.61 4.33 5.56
C ASP A 184 5.94 4.94 6.09
N ASP A 185 6.91 5.00 5.19
CA ASP A 185 8.24 5.50 5.50
C ASP A 185 8.51 6.86 4.83
N THR A 186 9.59 7.51 5.23
CA THR A 186 9.99 8.87 4.87
C THR A 186 11.31 8.88 4.10
N PRO A 187 11.69 9.98 3.43
CA PRO A 187 12.99 10.09 2.77
C PRO A 187 14.17 9.76 3.69
N TRP A 188 14.11 10.18 4.97
CA TRP A 188 15.16 9.86 5.93
C TRP A 188 15.30 8.36 6.14
N GLY A 189 14.18 7.64 6.33
CA GLY A 189 14.22 6.19 6.55
C GLY A 189 14.71 5.43 5.32
N ILE A 190 14.24 5.80 4.13
CA ILE A 190 14.71 5.19 2.86
C ILE A 190 16.23 5.34 2.71
N ASN A 191 16.74 6.56 2.92
CA ASN A 191 18.17 6.84 2.80
C ASN A 191 18.99 6.15 3.91
N GLU A 192 18.52 6.11 5.15
CA GLU A 192 19.24 5.47 6.25
C GLU A 192 19.31 3.95 6.08
N TYR A 193 18.20 3.28 5.68
CA TYR A 193 18.22 1.86 5.33
C TYR A 193 19.22 1.59 4.20
N ARG A 194 19.25 2.44 3.16
CA ARG A 194 20.21 2.32 2.07
C ARG A 194 21.65 2.44 2.56
N ASN A 195 21.96 3.47 3.36
CA ASN A 195 23.29 3.71 3.89
C ASN A 195 23.77 2.56 4.78
N LEU A 196 22.89 2.02 5.62
CA LEU A 196 23.20 0.88 6.49
C LEU A 196 23.43 -0.39 5.68
N ALA A 197 22.56 -0.68 4.70
CA ALA A 197 22.71 -1.83 3.83
C ALA A 197 24.05 -1.81 3.07
N ASP A 198 24.40 -0.67 2.46
CA ASP A 198 25.64 -0.53 1.70
C ASP A 198 26.89 -0.59 2.60
N ARG A 199 26.81 -0.05 3.82
CA ARG A 199 27.95 -0.06 4.78
C ARG A 199 28.22 -1.45 5.35
N HIS A 200 27.19 -2.26 5.53
CA HIS A 200 27.28 -3.56 6.19
C HIS A 200 27.10 -4.75 5.24
N ASP A 201 27.06 -4.52 3.92
CA ASP A 201 26.84 -5.54 2.89
C ASP A 201 25.57 -6.37 3.16
N LEU A 202 24.46 -5.67 3.45
CA LEU A 202 23.15 -6.23 3.77
C LEU A 202 22.13 -5.97 2.65
N PRO A 203 21.03 -6.69 2.63
CA PRO A 203 19.98 -6.51 1.63
C PRO A 203 19.41 -5.08 1.63
N ARG A 204 19.27 -4.49 0.43
CA ARG A 204 18.62 -3.18 0.26
C ARG A 204 17.11 -3.32 0.26
N MET A 205 16.42 -2.31 0.79
CA MET A 205 14.99 -2.17 0.61
C MET A 205 14.68 -1.84 -0.86
N VAL A 206 13.86 -2.67 -1.53
CA VAL A 206 13.60 -2.53 -2.97
C VAL A 206 12.31 -1.75 -3.28
N SER A 207 11.46 -1.51 -2.27
CA SER A 207 10.20 -0.79 -2.44
C SER A 207 9.83 0.02 -1.21
N VAL A 208 9.01 1.05 -1.40
CA VAL A 208 8.25 1.74 -0.35
C VAL A 208 6.79 1.83 -0.76
N GLN A 209 5.90 1.54 0.18
CA GLN A 209 4.45 1.54 -0.01
C GLN A 209 3.81 2.61 0.87
N ASN A 210 3.41 3.74 0.30
CA ASN A 210 2.84 4.88 1.02
C ASN A 210 1.48 5.29 0.46
N GLU A 211 0.68 6.02 1.25
CA GLU A 211 -0.56 6.62 0.75
C GLU A 211 -0.27 7.70 -0.29
N PHE A 212 -0.89 7.56 -1.47
CA PHE A 212 -0.79 8.59 -2.50
C PHE A 212 -2.01 8.57 -3.42
N ASN A 213 -2.66 9.72 -3.58
CA ASN A 213 -3.84 9.91 -4.42
C ASN A 213 -4.11 11.42 -4.63
N LEU A 214 -5.10 11.79 -5.42
CA LEU A 214 -5.45 13.18 -5.73
C LEU A 214 -5.78 14.06 -4.50
N LEU A 215 -6.06 13.46 -3.34
CA LEU A 215 -6.31 14.17 -2.08
C LEU A 215 -5.11 14.10 -1.13
N HIS A 216 -4.07 13.31 -1.44
CA HIS A 216 -2.93 13.07 -0.53
C HIS A 216 -1.63 13.04 -1.32
N LEU A 217 -0.96 14.18 -1.42
CA LEU A 217 0.22 14.40 -2.27
C LEU A 217 1.51 14.63 -1.48
N LYS A 218 1.53 14.35 -0.17
CA LYS A 218 2.68 14.67 0.70
C LYS A 218 4.00 14.02 0.28
N ASP A 219 3.95 12.91 -0.44
CA ASP A 219 5.15 12.20 -0.89
C ASP A 219 5.78 12.84 -2.13
N TRP A 220 5.02 13.66 -2.84
CA TRP A 220 5.51 14.42 -3.98
C TRP A 220 6.13 15.76 -3.54
N PRO A 221 7.34 16.13 -4.02
CA PRO A 221 8.25 15.32 -4.81
C PRO A 221 9.27 14.51 -3.97
N TYR A 222 9.39 14.76 -2.67
CA TYR A 222 10.54 14.41 -1.85
C TYR A 222 10.73 12.91 -1.59
N VAL A 223 9.66 12.18 -1.30
CA VAL A 223 9.74 10.71 -1.14
C VAL A 223 10.03 10.08 -2.49
N MET A 224 9.37 10.53 -3.56
CA MET A 224 9.57 10.00 -4.91
C MET A 224 10.98 10.30 -5.45
N GLU A 225 11.54 11.48 -5.15
CA GLU A 225 12.95 11.78 -5.43
C GLU A 225 13.87 10.80 -4.71
N SER A 226 13.67 10.58 -3.40
CA SER A 226 14.45 9.62 -2.63
C SER A 226 14.33 8.20 -3.20
N CYS A 227 13.15 7.79 -3.66
CA CYS A 227 12.95 6.50 -4.32
C CYS A 227 13.75 6.41 -5.61
N ALA A 228 13.69 7.43 -6.46
CA ALA A 228 14.38 7.45 -7.75
C ALA A 228 15.90 7.31 -7.60
N TYR A 229 16.52 8.11 -6.70
CA TYR A 229 17.97 8.07 -6.49
C TYR A 229 18.47 6.81 -5.76
N ASN A 230 17.58 6.12 -5.01
CA ASN A 230 17.94 4.89 -4.31
C ASN A 230 17.50 3.62 -5.05
N GLU A 231 16.93 3.74 -6.26
CA GLU A 231 16.38 2.61 -7.03
C GLU A 231 15.32 1.81 -6.24
N VAL A 232 14.48 2.51 -5.48
CA VAL A 232 13.37 1.96 -4.69
C VAL A 232 12.07 2.14 -5.45
N ALA A 233 11.30 1.07 -5.63
CA ALA A 233 9.98 1.13 -6.26
C ALA A 233 9.00 1.88 -5.37
N TYR A 234 8.25 2.82 -5.94
CA TYR A 234 7.18 3.52 -5.23
C TYR A 234 5.82 2.85 -5.51
N LEU A 235 5.14 2.43 -4.43
CA LEU A 235 3.89 1.67 -4.49
C LEU A 235 2.77 2.45 -3.76
N PRO A 236 1.95 3.24 -4.47
CA PRO A 236 0.84 3.95 -3.84
C PRO A 236 -0.25 3.01 -3.37
N TRP A 237 -0.66 3.15 -2.08
CA TRP A 237 -1.88 2.54 -1.57
C TRP A 237 -3.00 3.57 -1.42
N SER A 238 -4.25 3.11 -1.38
CA SER A 238 -5.46 3.95 -1.40
C SER A 238 -5.50 4.97 -2.55
N PRO A 239 -5.29 4.57 -3.81
CA PRO A 239 -5.26 5.51 -4.94
C PRO A 239 -6.57 6.26 -5.15
N ILE A 240 -7.69 5.74 -4.61
CA ILE A 240 -9.01 6.42 -4.58
C ILE A 240 -9.38 6.91 -3.17
N ALA A 241 -8.39 7.25 -2.34
CA ALA A 241 -8.57 7.83 -0.99
C ALA A 241 -9.52 7.00 -0.09
N GLY A 242 -9.41 5.66 -0.10
CA GLY A 242 -10.29 4.78 0.67
C GLY A 242 -11.77 4.86 0.23
N GLY A 243 -12.00 5.15 -1.03
CA GLY A 243 -13.32 5.33 -1.64
C GLY A 243 -13.81 6.78 -1.65
N GLY A 244 -13.06 7.76 -1.13
CA GLY A 244 -13.41 9.18 -1.22
C GLY A 244 -13.56 9.66 -2.65
N LEU A 245 -12.69 9.19 -3.55
CA LEU A 245 -12.71 9.49 -4.98
C LEU A 245 -13.59 8.53 -5.80
N SER A 246 -14.68 8.02 -5.21
CA SER A 246 -15.65 7.17 -5.93
C SER A 246 -17.00 7.84 -6.16
N GLY A 247 -17.20 9.06 -5.66
CA GLY A 247 -18.47 9.78 -5.74
C GLY A 247 -19.52 9.31 -4.72
N LYS A 248 -19.36 8.15 -4.05
CA LYS A 248 -20.39 7.58 -3.16
C LYS A 248 -20.65 8.38 -1.88
N TYR A 249 -19.77 9.30 -1.52
CA TYR A 249 -19.93 10.20 -0.38
C TYR A 249 -20.40 11.61 -0.77
N ALA A 250 -20.74 11.82 -2.04
CA ALA A 250 -21.23 13.10 -2.55
C ALA A 250 -22.47 13.56 -1.75
N ASN A 251 -22.62 14.87 -1.61
CA ASN A 251 -23.74 15.51 -0.91
C ASN A 251 -23.93 15.03 0.56
N GLY A 252 -22.85 14.60 1.21
CA GLY A 252 -22.90 14.12 2.59
C GLY A 252 -23.42 12.69 2.76
N ALA A 253 -23.55 11.93 1.68
CA ALA A 253 -23.99 10.52 1.75
C ALA A 253 -23.02 9.68 2.61
N ARG A 254 -23.60 8.73 3.36
CA ARG A 254 -22.85 7.80 4.24
C ARG A 254 -23.39 6.38 4.05
N PRO A 255 -23.09 5.72 2.89
CA PRO A 255 -23.57 4.36 2.64
C PRO A 255 -23.03 3.40 3.70
N GLU A 256 -23.89 2.49 4.17
CA GLU A 256 -23.50 1.47 5.13
C GLU A 256 -22.41 0.53 4.57
N GLY A 257 -21.51 0.03 5.44
CA GLY A 257 -20.43 -0.88 5.04
C GLY A 257 -19.29 -0.22 4.26
N CYS A 258 -19.35 1.09 4.01
CA CYS A 258 -18.30 1.83 3.33
C CYS A 258 -17.23 2.33 4.30
N ARG A 259 -16.00 2.55 3.79
CA ARG A 259 -14.82 2.90 4.59
C ARG A 259 -15.04 4.12 5.51
N TRP A 260 -15.66 5.18 5.01
CA TRP A 260 -15.89 6.41 5.78
C TRP A 260 -17.08 6.32 6.75
N THR A 261 -17.89 5.26 6.66
CA THR A 261 -19.02 5.01 7.57
C THR A 261 -18.74 3.93 8.58
N MET A 262 -17.74 3.11 8.33
CA MET A 262 -17.27 2.14 9.31
C MET A 262 -16.53 2.90 10.40
N SER A 263 -16.92 2.69 11.66
CA SER A 263 -16.30 3.29 12.86
C SER A 263 -14.80 2.99 12.90
N GLN A 264 -13.97 3.79 12.21
CA GLN A 264 -12.55 3.52 12.10
C GLN A 264 -11.66 4.72 11.89
N ARG A 265 -10.48 4.57 12.51
CA ARG A 265 -9.34 5.46 12.44
C ARG A 265 -8.87 5.79 11.01
N ASN A 266 -9.02 4.86 10.06
CA ASN A 266 -8.32 4.92 8.78
C ASN A 266 -9.09 5.57 7.62
N GLY A 267 -10.28 6.10 7.85
CA GLY A 267 -11.06 6.80 6.83
C GLY A 267 -11.47 8.20 7.26
N ILE A 268 -11.79 8.35 8.55
CA ILE A 268 -12.41 9.55 9.12
C ILE A 268 -11.53 10.81 9.00
N PHE A 269 -10.20 10.69 9.06
CA PHE A 269 -9.31 11.84 8.91
C PHE A 269 -9.35 12.48 7.51
N ARG A 270 -9.85 11.75 6.49
CA ARG A 270 -10.05 12.27 5.13
C ARG A 270 -11.38 13.00 4.94
N ASP A 271 -12.30 12.88 5.90
CA ASP A 271 -13.66 13.42 5.83
C ASP A 271 -13.68 14.86 6.36
N THR A 272 -13.24 15.79 5.56
CA THR A 272 -13.19 17.22 5.85
C THR A 272 -14.00 18.03 4.82
N SER A 273 -14.40 19.27 5.15
CA SER A 273 -15.09 20.15 4.20
C SER A 273 -14.25 20.40 2.94
N TYR A 274 -12.95 20.61 3.09
CA TYR A 274 -12.03 20.83 1.97
C TYR A 274 -11.86 19.59 1.09
N SER A 275 -11.89 18.40 1.70
CA SER A 275 -11.91 17.15 0.91
C SER A 275 -13.17 17.04 0.06
N HIS A 276 -14.33 17.39 0.60
CA HIS A 276 -15.58 17.37 -0.18
C HIS A 276 -15.57 18.39 -1.30
N GLU A 277 -15.00 19.59 -1.09
CA GLU A 277 -14.85 20.60 -2.16
C GLU A 277 -13.90 20.10 -3.26
N ALA A 278 -12.76 19.49 -2.89
CA ALA A 278 -11.82 18.93 -3.83
C ALA A 278 -12.45 17.77 -4.64
N ILE A 279 -13.13 16.84 -3.95
CA ILE A 279 -13.85 15.71 -4.58
C ILE A 279 -14.89 16.23 -5.58
N ALA A 280 -15.67 17.23 -5.21
CA ALA A 280 -16.68 17.83 -6.11
C ALA A 280 -16.03 18.46 -7.37
N ALA A 281 -14.87 19.12 -7.21
CA ALA A 281 -14.14 19.68 -8.33
C ALA A 281 -13.57 18.60 -9.27
N TYR A 282 -13.06 17.48 -8.74
CA TYR A 282 -12.64 16.33 -9.56
C TYR A 282 -13.81 15.63 -10.23
N GLN A 283 -14.97 15.52 -9.54
CA GLN A 283 -16.19 14.96 -10.14
C GLN A 283 -16.66 15.78 -11.34
N ASP A 284 -16.63 17.12 -11.24
CA ASP A 284 -16.98 18.02 -12.35
C ASP A 284 -16.07 17.81 -13.58
N ILE A 285 -14.75 17.59 -13.37
CA ILE A 285 -13.83 17.22 -14.45
C ILE A 285 -14.24 15.88 -15.07
N ALA A 286 -14.44 14.85 -14.23
CA ALA A 286 -14.81 13.51 -14.69
C ALA A 286 -16.10 13.55 -15.54
N ASP A 287 -17.14 14.23 -15.04
CA ASP A 287 -18.43 14.36 -15.73
C ASP A 287 -18.29 15.05 -17.11
N ARG A 288 -17.54 16.15 -17.21
CA ARG A 288 -17.31 16.88 -18.47
C ARG A 288 -16.57 16.02 -19.51
N HIS A 289 -15.68 15.15 -19.06
CA HIS A 289 -14.89 14.26 -19.93
C HIS A 289 -15.48 12.84 -20.04
N LYS A 290 -16.69 12.61 -19.51
CA LYS A 290 -17.42 11.31 -19.56
C LYS A 290 -16.64 10.15 -18.96
N LEU A 291 -15.92 10.42 -17.87
CA LEU A 291 -15.23 9.44 -17.04
C LEU A 291 -15.99 9.27 -15.72
N SER A 292 -15.85 8.12 -15.07
CA SER A 292 -16.15 8.06 -13.65
C SER A 292 -15.03 8.73 -12.84
N LEU A 293 -15.36 9.17 -11.62
CA LEU A 293 -14.34 9.74 -10.72
C LEU A 293 -13.24 8.72 -10.37
N VAL A 294 -13.61 7.44 -10.26
CA VAL A 294 -12.65 6.33 -10.07
C VAL A 294 -11.69 6.24 -11.26
N GLN A 295 -12.22 6.25 -12.47
CA GLN A 295 -11.41 6.22 -13.69
C GLN A 295 -10.45 7.40 -13.77
N LEU A 296 -10.92 8.62 -13.49
CA LEU A 296 -10.06 9.82 -13.47
C LEU A 296 -8.93 9.68 -12.45
N ALA A 297 -9.26 9.27 -11.21
CA ALA A 297 -8.30 9.17 -10.13
C ALA A 297 -7.24 8.07 -10.38
N LEU A 298 -7.66 6.90 -10.85
CA LEU A 298 -6.76 5.79 -11.12
C LEU A 298 -5.91 6.03 -12.37
N ALA A 299 -6.50 6.48 -13.48
CA ALA A 299 -5.75 6.80 -14.68
C ALA A 299 -4.69 7.89 -14.44
N TRP A 300 -4.99 8.87 -13.57
CA TRP A 300 -4.00 9.86 -13.16
C TRP A 300 -2.81 9.24 -12.42
N VAL A 301 -3.05 8.36 -11.45
CA VAL A 301 -1.96 7.69 -10.70
C VAL A 301 -1.15 6.76 -11.60
N TYR A 302 -1.80 5.98 -12.47
CA TYR A 302 -1.15 5.03 -13.37
C TYR A 302 -0.20 5.69 -14.37
N GLN A 303 -0.44 6.94 -14.75
CA GLN A 303 0.36 7.68 -15.73
C GLN A 303 1.57 8.40 -15.12
N LEU A 304 1.72 8.39 -13.78
CA LEU A 304 2.85 9.04 -13.13
C LEU A 304 4.12 8.17 -13.26
N SER A 305 5.13 8.69 -13.94
CA SER A 305 6.39 7.97 -14.20
C SER A 305 7.18 7.60 -12.93
N SER A 306 6.88 8.25 -11.79
CA SER A 306 7.46 7.94 -10.48
C SER A 306 6.75 6.80 -9.74
N VAL A 307 5.62 6.33 -10.24
CA VAL A 307 4.85 5.22 -9.67
C VAL A 307 5.26 3.92 -10.36
N THR A 308 5.62 2.90 -9.58
CA THR A 308 6.03 1.60 -10.11
C THR A 308 4.83 0.67 -10.27
N ALA A 309 4.02 0.50 -9.23
CA ALA A 309 2.81 -0.31 -9.28
C ALA A 309 1.78 0.21 -8.27
N THR A 310 0.57 0.46 -8.74
CA THR A 310 -0.52 1.01 -7.92
C THR A 310 -1.32 -0.10 -7.27
N ILE A 311 -1.52 -0.02 -5.95
CA ILE A 311 -2.27 -1.02 -5.19
C ILE A 311 -3.75 -0.66 -5.21
N ILE A 312 -4.54 -1.44 -5.95
CA ILE A 312 -5.99 -1.34 -5.99
C ILE A 312 -6.65 -2.34 -5.03
N GLY A 313 -7.90 -2.10 -4.66
CA GLY A 313 -8.68 -3.03 -3.85
C GLY A 313 -10.17 -2.74 -3.99
N ALA A 314 -10.96 -3.80 -4.15
CA ALA A 314 -12.37 -3.73 -4.43
C ALA A 314 -13.19 -4.58 -3.47
N THR A 315 -14.43 -4.16 -3.19
CA THR A 315 -15.41 -4.94 -2.43
C THR A 315 -16.43 -5.65 -3.32
N SER A 316 -16.32 -5.48 -4.64
CA SER A 316 -17.13 -6.21 -5.64
C SER A 316 -16.35 -6.41 -6.93
N MET A 317 -16.74 -7.41 -7.73
CA MET A 317 -16.17 -7.64 -9.05
C MET A 317 -16.41 -6.49 -10.03
N GLN A 318 -17.51 -5.76 -9.89
CA GLN A 318 -17.76 -4.56 -10.69
C GLN A 318 -16.72 -3.49 -10.43
N GLN A 319 -16.39 -3.20 -9.16
CA GLN A 319 -15.35 -2.25 -8.79
C GLN A 319 -13.98 -2.70 -9.31
N LEU A 320 -13.63 -3.99 -9.12
CA LEU A 320 -12.35 -4.50 -9.58
C LEU A 320 -12.18 -4.34 -11.11
N LYS A 321 -13.23 -4.63 -11.88
CA LYS A 321 -13.22 -4.45 -13.34
C LYS A 321 -13.07 -2.99 -13.74
N GLU A 322 -13.72 -2.07 -13.02
CA GLU A 322 -13.58 -0.63 -13.24
C GLU A 322 -12.15 -0.16 -12.91
N ASP A 323 -11.61 -0.58 -11.77
CA ASP A 323 -10.26 -0.24 -11.33
C ASP A 323 -9.19 -0.72 -12.34
N ILE A 324 -9.30 -1.97 -12.81
CA ILE A 324 -8.39 -2.53 -13.82
C ILE A 324 -8.60 -1.84 -15.16
N GLY A 325 -9.84 -1.58 -15.57
CA GLY A 325 -10.16 -0.91 -16.82
C GLY A 325 -9.61 0.52 -16.92
N ALA A 326 -9.47 1.21 -15.79
CA ALA A 326 -8.86 2.54 -15.75
C ALA A 326 -7.39 2.56 -16.20
N TYR A 327 -6.70 1.42 -16.19
CA TYR A 327 -5.31 1.29 -16.66
C TYR A 327 -5.17 1.54 -18.17
N GLU A 328 -6.19 1.25 -18.96
CA GLU A 328 -6.18 1.46 -20.41
C GLU A 328 -6.51 2.91 -20.83
N LEU A 329 -6.85 3.77 -19.87
CA LEU A 329 -7.25 5.15 -20.14
C LEU A 329 -6.03 6.06 -20.16
N ALA A 330 -5.87 6.80 -21.26
CA ALA A 330 -4.91 7.90 -21.37
C ALA A 330 -5.63 9.24 -21.15
N LEU A 331 -5.28 9.95 -20.09
CA LEU A 331 -5.78 11.30 -19.83
C LEU A 331 -5.09 12.30 -20.77
N SER A 332 -5.89 13.15 -21.44
CA SER A 332 -5.35 14.20 -22.31
C SER A 332 -4.64 15.30 -21.50
N ASP A 333 -3.79 16.07 -22.16
CA ASP A 333 -3.12 17.24 -21.56
C ASP A 333 -4.13 18.24 -20.99
N GLU A 334 -5.31 18.37 -21.61
CA GLU A 334 -6.40 19.21 -21.11
C GLU A 334 -6.91 18.72 -19.76
N ILE A 335 -7.24 17.41 -19.63
CA ILE A 335 -7.67 16.81 -18.38
C ILE A 335 -6.59 16.95 -17.29
N LEU A 336 -5.33 16.68 -17.65
CA LEU A 336 -4.21 16.82 -16.72
C LEU A 336 -4.02 18.27 -16.26
N ALA A 337 -4.22 19.25 -17.12
CA ALA A 337 -4.17 20.66 -16.75
C ALA A 337 -5.29 21.05 -15.78
N GLU A 338 -6.51 20.57 -16.00
CA GLU A 338 -7.65 20.77 -15.09
C GLU A 338 -7.43 20.11 -13.73
N VAL A 339 -6.97 18.84 -13.71
CA VAL A 339 -6.61 18.13 -12.47
C VAL A 339 -5.53 18.91 -11.70
N ASN A 340 -4.50 19.40 -12.39
CA ASN A 340 -3.45 20.21 -11.77
C ASN A 340 -3.96 21.53 -11.20
N ALA A 341 -4.98 22.14 -11.80
CA ALA A 341 -5.62 23.33 -11.24
C ALA A 341 -6.35 23.03 -9.92
N VAL A 342 -7.03 21.89 -9.82
CA VAL A 342 -7.66 21.42 -8.57
C VAL A 342 -6.61 21.11 -7.51
N ILE A 343 -5.52 20.41 -7.87
CA ILE A 343 -4.39 20.13 -6.96
C ILE A 343 -3.82 21.43 -6.37
N LYS A 344 -3.60 22.45 -7.19
CA LYS A 344 -3.08 23.76 -6.73
C LYS A 344 -4.05 24.47 -5.80
N ARG A 345 -5.35 24.29 -5.98
CA ARG A 345 -6.38 24.87 -5.13
C ARG A 345 -6.55 24.13 -3.81
N TYR A 346 -6.39 22.81 -3.82
CA TYR A 346 -6.55 21.93 -2.66
C TYR A 346 -5.36 20.97 -2.52
N PRO A 347 -4.14 21.48 -2.23
CA PRO A 347 -2.94 20.65 -2.25
C PRO A 347 -2.91 19.56 -1.18
N MET A 348 -3.57 19.79 -0.06
CA MET A 348 -3.69 18.89 1.09
C MET A 348 -5.02 19.14 1.79
N PRO A 349 -6.16 18.59 1.31
CA PRO A 349 -7.48 18.93 1.82
C PRO A 349 -7.84 18.28 3.17
N PHE A 350 -6.97 17.42 3.74
CA PHE A 350 -7.14 16.82 5.06
C PHE A 350 -5.85 16.66 5.85
#